data_b9adb4d11f71c8084eda638b449016e5
#
_entry.id   b9adb4d11f71c8084eda638b449016e5
#
_cell.length_a   1.000
_cell.length_b   1.000
_cell.length_c   1.000
_cell.angle_alpha   90.00
_cell.angle_beta   90.00
_cell.angle_gamma   90.00
#
_symmetry.space_group_name_H-M   'P 1'
#
loop_
_entity.id
_entity.type
_entity.pdbx_description
1 polymer ?
#
loop_
_entity_poly.entity_id
_entity_poly.type
_entity_poly.pdbx_seq_one_letter_code
_entity_poly.pdbx_strand_id
1 'polypeptide(L)'
;MDAEITITELTPDLVPAVVGLCERALDLAEDAAEAAAIVDVLWPRAAADRQVVGLGARRGADLVGVLLCSVSPTDPGVGHVDLVAVLPDERRRGVGRALLARAEAVLAERGVSEVLLAGNPPYYAWPGIDVRYTPAVCAALALGYRQDRTAWNMTADLSYDASLALRSTEAAERRLAERGITVRRAEPADLPALTAFARATFGGTWDGEVAGSVGRTGAGCHLAERDGELLGFAAYGSSRPSWFGPMGTAPAAEGSGIGGVLLRRCLRDQRAAGLDRAQIGWVGPVPFYSGSAGARIERVFFLYRRTLPAA
;
A
#
# COMPACT_ATOMS: atom_id res chain seq x y z
N MET A 1 -1.66 -18.45 -36.59
CA MET A 1 -0.43 -17.75 -36.12
C MET A 1 -0.87 -16.88 -34.95
N ASP A 2 -0.35 -17.18 -33.76
CA ASP A 2 -0.60 -16.28 -32.60
C ASP A 2 0.03 -14.93 -32.92
N ALA A 3 -0.75 -13.84 -32.80
CA ALA A 3 -0.23 -12.50 -33.02
C ALA A 3 0.92 -12.23 -32.04
N GLU A 4 1.97 -11.59 -32.53
CA GLU A 4 3.15 -11.24 -31.73
C GLU A 4 2.75 -10.27 -30.61
N ILE A 5 3.44 -10.36 -29.46
CA ILE A 5 3.22 -9.44 -28.32
C ILE A 5 3.97 -8.15 -28.59
N THR A 6 3.24 -7.03 -28.51
CA THR A 6 3.79 -5.67 -28.58
C THR A 6 3.70 -5.00 -27.22
N ILE A 7 4.79 -4.38 -26.74
CA ILE A 7 4.80 -3.57 -25.52
C ILE A 7 4.77 -2.09 -25.87
N THR A 8 3.77 -1.37 -25.37
CA THR A 8 3.61 0.09 -25.56
C THR A 8 3.44 0.81 -24.23
N GLU A 9 3.81 2.07 -24.19
CA GLU A 9 3.44 2.92 -23.05
C GLU A 9 1.92 3.14 -23.05
N LEU A 10 1.37 3.17 -21.84
CA LEU A 10 -0.05 3.41 -21.60
C LEU A 10 -0.27 4.88 -21.29
N THR A 11 -1.37 5.43 -21.79
CA THR A 11 -1.81 6.78 -21.49
C THR A 11 -2.91 6.78 -20.42
N PRO A 12 -3.13 7.88 -19.66
CA PRO A 12 -4.09 7.93 -18.55
C PRO A 12 -5.54 7.58 -18.92
N ASP A 13 -5.96 7.76 -20.17
CA ASP A 13 -7.27 7.36 -20.66
C ASP A 13 -7.50 5.85 -20.64
N LEU A 14 -6.43 5.05 -20.56
CA LEU A 14 -6.48 3.59 -20.47
C LEU A 14 -6.65 3.07 -19.02
N VAL A 15 -6.69 3.94 -18.01
CA VAL A 15 -6.91 3.53 -16.60
C VAL A 15 -8.11 2.58 -16.45
N PRO A 16 -9.30 2.82 -17.05
CA PRO A 16 -10.41 1.88 -16.94
C PRO A 16 -10.10 0.49 -17.53
N ALA A 17 -9.36 0.43 -18.64
CA ALA A 17 -8.95 -0.85 -19.24
C ALA A 17 -7.95 -1.60 -18.38
N VAL A 18 -7.03 -0.88 -17.72
CA VAL A 18 -6.06 -1.45 -16.77
C VAL A 18 -6.78 -1.99 -15.53
N VAL A 19 -7.76 -1.27 -14.99
CA VAL A 19 -8.60 -1.75 -13.89
C VAL A 19 -9.29 -3.05 -14.27
N GLY A 20 -10.01 -3.10 -15.39
CA GLY A 20 -10.71 -4.30 -15.84
C GLY A 20 -9.77 -5.48 -16.17
N LEU A 21 -8.51 -5.22 -16.57
CA LEU A 21 -7.49 -6.26 -16.68
C LEU A 21 -7.09 -6.77 -15.29
N CYS A 22 -6.83 -5.89 -14.32
CA CYS A 22 -6.43 -6.26 -12.96
C CYS A 22 -7.51 -7.07 -12.24
N GLU A 23 -8.80 -6.72 -12.39
CA GLU A 23 -9.92 -7.48 -11.85
C GLU A 23 -9.92 -8.96 -12.29
N ARG A 24 -9.47 -9.22 -13.52
CA ARG A 24 -9.40 -10.58 -14.10
C ARG A 24 -8.06 -11.28 -13.90
N ALA A 25 -7.01 -10.51 -13.67
CA ALA A 25 -5.64 -11.03 -13.62
C ALA A 25 -5.07 -11.17 -12.21
N LEU A 26 -5.65 -10.53 -11.20
CA LEU A 26 -5.24 -10.71 -9.82
C LEU A 26 -5.92 -11.95 -9.23
N ASP A 27 -5.11 -12.97 -8.87
CA ASP A 27 -5.62 -14.27 -8.43
C ASP A 27 -6.24 -14.24 -7.02
N LEU A 28 -5.85 -13.27 -6.20
CA LEU A 28 -6.39 -13.11 -4.85
C LEU A 28 -7.66 -12.26 -4.90
N ALA A 29 -8.77 -12.82 -4.47
CA ALA A 29 -10.09 -12.18 -4.53
C ALA A 29 -10.11 -10.81 -3.84
N GLU A 30 -9.42 -10.66 -2.72
CA GLU A 30 -9.28 -9.40 -1.99
C GLU A 30 -8.49 -8.34 -2.77
N ASP A 31 -7.57 -8.73 -3.63
CA ASP A 31 -6.81 -7.80 -4.48
C ASP A 31 -7.62 -7.46 -5.74
N ALA A 32 -8.27 -8.44 -6.36
CA ALA A 32 -9.15 -8.21 -7.51
C ALA A 32 -10.33 -7.30 -7.17
N ALA A 33 -10.94 -7.47 -6.00
CA ALA A 33 -12.05 -6.61 -5.54
C ALA A 33 -11.65 -5.14 -5.33
N GLU A 34 -10.38 -4.87 -5.06
CA GLU A 34 -9.84 -3.51 -4.88
C GLU A 34 -9.01 -3.03 -6.07
N ALA A 35 -9.10 -3.68 -7.24
CA ALA A 35 -8.30 -3.35 -8.43
C ALA A 35 -8.38 -1.87 -8.82
N ALA A 36 -9.55 -1.25 -8.75
CA ALA A 36 -9.72 0.17 -9.03
C ALA A 36 -8.91 1.06 -8.08
N ALA A 37 -8.94 0.77 -6.77
CA ALA A 37 -8.17 1.52 -5.78
C ALA A 37 -6.66 1.28 -5.91
N ILE A 38 -6.26 0.05 -6.25
CA ILE A 38 -4.87 -0.32 -6.50
C ILE A 38 -4.32 0.46 -7.69
N VAL A 39 -5.04 0.48 -8.81
CA VAL A 39 -4.60 1.21 -10.01
C VAL A 39 -4.58 2.71 -9.72
N ASP A 40 -5.59 3.25 -9.03
CA ASP A 40 -5.67 4.67 -8.67
C ASP A 40 -4.44 5.11 -7.85
N VAL A 41 -4.08 4.36 -6.79
CA VAL A 41 -2.94 4.72 -5.94
C VAL A 41 -1.61 4.58 -6.65
N LEU A 42 -1.46 3.58 -7.54
CA LEU A 42 -0.18 3.30 -8.20
C LEU A 42 0.07 4.14 -9.46
N TRP A 43 -0.96 4.71 -10.05
CA TRP A 43 -0.81 5.47 -11.29
C TRP A 43 -1.35 6.89 -11.19
N PRO A 44 -2.68 7.19 -11.26
CA PRO A 44 -3.14 8.59 -11.26
C PRO A 44 -2.65 9.39 -10.06
N ARG A 45 -2.74 8.82 -8.85
CA ARG A 45 -2.31 9.51 -7.63
C ARG A 45 -0.80 9.62 -7.52
N ALA A 46 -0.07 8.55 -7.81
CA ALA A 46 1.39 8.57 -7.75
C ALA A 46 2.01 9.50 -8.79
N ALA A 47 1.39 9.62 -9.98
CA ALA A 47 1.88 10.49 -11.05
C ALA A 47 1.80 11.99 -10.73
N ALA A 48 1.04 12.38 -9.69
CA ALA A 48 1.02 13.76 -9.22
C ALA A 48 2.34 14.18 -8.55
N ASP A 49 3.07 13.23 -7.94
CA ASP A 49 4.22 13.51 -7.09
C ASP A 49 5.54 12.86 -7.59
N ARG A 50 5.45 11.91 -8.54
CA ARG A 50 6.62 11.16 -9.02
C ARG A 50 6.48 10.74 -10.48
N GLN A 51 7.60 10.31 -11.06
CA GLN A 51 7.61 9.71 -12.39
C GLN A 51 7.04 8.28 -12.31
N VAL A 52 5.91 8.07 -12.96
CA VAL A 52 5.27 6.75 -13.13
C VAL A 52 5.24 6.42 -14.60
N VAL A 53 5.47 5.15 -14.94
CA VAL A 53 5.34 4.61 -16.29
C VAL A 53 4.37 3.45 -16.27
N GLY A 54 3.35 3.52 -17.11
CA GLY A 54 2.48 2.41 -17.42
C GLY A 54 2.89 1.75 -18.73
N LEU A 55 3.07 0.43 -18.71
CA LEU A 55 3.37 -0.39 -19.89
C LEU A 55 2.25 -1.39 -20.13
N GLY A 56 1.77 -1.48 -21.37
CA GLY A 56 0.75 -2.44 -21.80
C GLY A 56 1.33 -3.47 -22.76
N ALA A 57 1.09 -4.75 -22.49
CA ALA A 57 1.31 -5.81 -23.43
C ALA A 57 0.04 -6.04 -24.25
N ARG A 58 0.16 -5.96 -25.56
CA ARG A 58 -0.96 -6.15 -26.50
C ARG A 58 -0.74 -7.37 -27.38
N ARG A 59 -1.84 -8.08 -27.64
CA ARG A 59 -1.91 -9.08 -28.68
C ARG A 59 -2.94 -8.60 -29.72
N GLY A 60 -2.47 -8.07 -30.84
CA GLY A 60 -3.34 -7.32 -31.75
C GLY A 60 -3.90 -6.06 -31.07
N ALA A 61 -5.23 -5.94 -31.02
CA ALA A 61 -5.90 -4.83 -30.34
C ALA A 61 -6.07 -5.04 -28.81
N ASP A 62 -5.97 -6.28 -28.33
CA ASP A 62 -6.31 -6.63 -26.95
C ASP A 62 -5.18 -6.33 -25.98
N LEU A 63 -5.49 -5.67 -24.87
CA LEU A 63 -4.59 -5.49 -23.72
C LEU A 63 -4.60 -6.79 -22.90
N VAL A 64 -3.46 -7.50 -22.89
CA VAL A 64 -3.34 -8.83 -22.25
C VAL A 64 -2.43 -8.84 -21.03
N GLY A 65 -1.68 -7.76 -20.79
CA GLY A 65 -0.86 -7.58 -19.62
C GLY A 65 -0.56 -6.11 -19.36
N VAL A 66 -0.26 -5.78 -18.12
CA VAL A 66 0.08 -4.44 -17.65
C VAL A 66 1.25 -4.50 -16.68
N LEU A 67 2.09 -3.48 -16.70
CA LEU A 67 3.09 -3.21 -15.68
C LEU A 67 3.07 -1.72 -15.35
N LEU A 68 3.08 -1.39 -14.05
CA LEU A 68 3.31 -0.04 -13.56
C LEU A 68 4.66 -0.03 -12.85
N CYS A 69 5.48 0.97 -13.15
CA CYS A 69 6.74 1.20 -12.46
C CYS A 69 6.95 2.68 -12.19
N SER A 70 7.74 2.97 -11.17
CA SER A 70 8.01 4.35 -10.74
C SER A 70 9.45 4.51 -10.26
N VAL A 71 9.96 5.75 -10.26
CA VAL A 71 11.22 6.09 -9.65
C VAL A 71 11.00 6.41 -8.16
N SER A 72 11.91 6.01 -7.30
CA SER A 72 11.85 6.32 -5.87
C SER A 72 11.90 7.83 -5.65
N PRO A 73 11.04 8.40 -4.79
CA PRO A 73 11.08 9.82 -4.47
C PRO A 73 12.27 10.22 -3.59
N THR A 74 12.92 9.24 -2.95
CA THR A 74 14.04 9.47 -2.01
C THR A 74 15.40 9.11 -2.58
N ASP A 75 15.43 8.29 -3.65
CA ASP A 75 16.67 7.87 -4.32
C ASP A 75 16.42 7.73 -5.83
N PRO A 76 16.86 8.68 -6.65
CA PRO A 76 16.65 8.64 -8.10
C PRO A 76 17.38 7.49 -8.80
N GLY A 77 18.35 6.86 -8.15
CA GLY A 77 19.03 5.66 -8.66
C GLY A 77 18.22 4.37 -8.48
N VAL A 78 17.09 4.44 -7.79
CA VAL A 78 16.23 3.27 -7.49
C VAL A 78 14.88 3.38 -8.20
N GLY A 79 14.50 2.34 -8.92
CA GLY A 79 13.18 2.17 -9.52
C GLY A 79 12.40 1.05 -8.84
N HIS A 80 11.08 1.14 -8.93
CA HIS A 80 10.17 0.14 -8.39
C HIS A 80 9.27 -0.40 -9.48
N VAL A 81 9.03 -1.71 -9.48
CA VAL A 81 7.90 -2.31 -10.18
C VAL A 81 6.75 -2.40 -9.19
N ASP A 82 5.77 -1.54 -9.38
CA ASP A 82 4.66 -1.34 -8.46
C ASP A 82 3.52 -2.35 -8.69
N LEU A 83 3.34 -2.77 -9.95
CA LEU A 83 2.34 -3.75 -10.37
C LEU A 83 2.82 -4.48 -11.63
N VAL A 84 2.60 -5.79 -11.70
CA VAL A 84 2.59 -6.56 -12.94
C VAL A 84 1.41 -7.51 -12.92
N ALA A 85 0.60 -7.48 -13.97
CA ALA A 85 -0.55 -8.36 -14.12
C ALA A 85 -0.63 -8.86 -15.57
N VAL A 86 -0.93 -10.15 -15.74
CA VAL A 86 -1.06 -10.81 -17.06
C VAL A 86 -2.31 -11.69 -16.99
N LEU A 87 -3.20 -11.55 -17.99
CA LEU A 87 -4.41 -12.37 -18.07
C LEU A 87 -4.07 -13.86 -17.97
N PRO A 88 -4.88 -14.67 -17.27
CA PRO A 88 -4.61 -16.08 -17.04
C PRO A 88 -4.25 -16.85 -18.31
N ASP A 89 -5.03 -16.68 -19.38
CA ASP A 89 -4.83 -17.38 -20.67
C ASP A 89 -3.59 -16.94 -21.46
N GLU A 90 -2.99 -15.81 -21.06
CA GLU A 90 -1.77 -15.25 -21.67
C GLU A 90 -0.51 -15.51 -20.86
N ARG A 91 -0.63 -16.17 -19.72
CA ARG A 91 0.51 -16.53 -18.86
C ARG A 91 1.35 -17.64 -19.51
N ARG A 92 2.60 -17.75 -19.08
CA ARG A 92 3.59 -18.74 -19.57
C ARG A 92 3.94 -18.59 -21.07
N ARG A 93 3.55 -17.49 -21.69
CA ARG A 93 3.85 -17.13 -23.09
C ARG A 93 4.87 -15.99 -23.20
N GLY A 94 5.63 -15.70 -22.15
CA GLY A 94 6.68 -14.68 -22.14
C GLY A 94 6.22 -13.24 -21.85
N VAL A 95 4.90 -12.97 -21.74
CA VAL A 95 4.33 -11.60 -21.58
C VAL A 95 4.93 -10.88 -20.37
N GLY A 96 4.91 -11.50 -19.18
CA GLY A 96 5.46 -10.90 -17.96
C GLY A 96 6.96 -10.62 -18.06
N ARG A 97 7.74 -11.51 -18.74
CA ARG A 97 9.17 -11.29 -18.99
C ARG A 97 9.39 -10.07 -19.89
N ALA A 98 8.61 -9.95 -20.97
CA ALA A 98 8.72 -8.83 -21.91
C ALA A 98 8.37 -7.50 -21.23
N LEU A 99 7.32 -7.46 -20.40
CA LEU A 99 6.94 -6.28 -19.61
C LEU A 99 8.06 -5.86 -18.64
N LEU A 100 8.63 -6.80 -17.89
CA LEU A 100 9.72 -6.52 -16.93
C LEU A 100 10.98 -6.04 -17.66
N ALA A 101 11.36 -6.67 -18.75
CA ALA A 101 12.52 -6.24 -19.54
C ALA A 101 12.34 -4.82 -20.09
N ARG A 102 11.14 -4.47 -20.58
CA ARG A 102 10.85 -3.11 -21.04
C ARG A 102 10.84 -2.10 -19.88
N ALA A 103 10.29 -2.47 -18.72
CA ALA A 103 10.32 -1.62 -17.53
C ALA A 103 11.75 -1.33 -17.07
N GLU A 104 12.61 -2.34 -17.01
CA GLU A 104 14.03 -2.18 -16.68
C GLU A 104 14.73 -1.24 -17.67
N ALA A 105 14.49 -1.38 -18.98
CA ALA A 105 15.05 -0.48 -19.99
C ALA A 105 14.58 0.96 -19.81
N VAL A 106 13.27 1.17 -19.61
CA VAL A 106 12.71 2.51 -19.40
C VAL A 106 13.22 3.15 -18.10
N LEU A 107 13.40 2.39 -17.04
CA LEU A 107 13.97 2.88 -15.79
C LEU A 107 15.47 3.20 -15.96
N ALA A 108 16.24 2.37 -16.67
CA ALA A 108 17.65 2.65 -16.98
C ALA A 108 17.81 3.94 -17.80
N GLU A 109 16.96 4.18 -18.81
CA GLU A 109 16.90 5.42 -19.58
C GLU A 109 16.67 6.67 -18.68
N ARG A 110 16.12 6.49 -17.47
CA ARG A 110 15.90 7.54 -16.45
C ARG A 110 17.02 7.62 -15.39
N GLY A 111 18.11 6.89 -15.58
CA GLY A 111 19.27 6.88 -14.67
C GLY A 111 19.13 5.93 -13.49
N VAL A 112 18.11 5.07 -13.47
CA VAL A 112 17.95 4.03 -12.45
C VAL A 112 19.01 2.94 -12.63
N SER A 113 19.71 2.60 -11.57
CA SER A 113 20.72 1.54 -11.52
C SER A 113 20.30 0.30 -10.75
N GLU A 114 19.25 0.41 -9.93
CA GLU A 114 18.69 -0.70 -9.17
C GLU A 114 17.16 -0.73 -9.27
N VAL A 115 16.58 -1.91 -9.52
CA VAL A 115 15.13 -2.12 -9.58
C VAL A 115 14.68 -3.01 -8.43
N LEU A 116 13.63 -2.56 -7.74
CA LEU A 116 12.99 -3.27 -6.65
C LEU A 116 11.61 -3.79 -7.08
N LEU A 117 11.32 -5.06 -6.73
CA LEU A 117 9.96 -5.58 -6.72
C LEU A 117 9.44 -5.42 -5.28
N ALA A 118 9.09 -4.20 -4.94
CA ALA A 118 8.70 -3.77 -3.60
C ALA A 118 7.87 -2.50 -3.67
N GLY A 119 7.06 -2.27 -2.63
CA GLY A 119 6.28 -1.05 -2.50
C GLY A 119 7.14 0.21 -2.52
N ASN A 120 6.63 1.28 -3.11
CA ASN A 120 7.26 2.59 -3.22
C ASN A 120 6.43 3.66 -2.48
N PRO A 121 6.58 3.78 -1.14
CA PRO A 121 5.81 4.75 -0.37
C PRO A 121 6.01 6.20 -0.85
N PRO A 122 4.99 7.06 -0.66
CA PRO A 122 3.71 6.84 0.01
C PRO A 122 2.64 6.16 -0.86
N TYR A 123 2.91 5.87 -2.13
CA TYR A 123 1.95 5.28 -3.07
C TYR A 123 2.35 3.84 -3.37
N TYR A 124 1.76 2.90 -2.67
CA TYR A 124 2.01 1.47 -2.86
C TYR A 124 0.76 0.66 -2.48
N ALA A 125 0.60 -0.50 -3.08
CA ALA A 125 -0.51 -1.41 -2.81
C ALA A 125 -0.08 -2.67 -2.06
N TRP A 126 1.22 -2.99 -2.08
CA TRP A 126 1.83 -4.12 -1.39
C TRP A 126 3.27 -3.80 -0.95
N PRO A 127 3.76 -4.40 0.15
CA PRO A 127 5.18 -4.29 0.53
C PRO A 127 6.15 -4.91 -0.48
N GLY A 128 5.69 -5.92 -1.21
CA GLY A 128 6.45 -6.71 -2.17
C GLY A 128 5.58 -7.75 -2.85
N ILE A 129 6.14 -8.86 -3.31
CA ILE A 129 5.39 -9.96 -3.90
C ILE A 129 4.82 -10.84 -2.78
N ASP A 130 3.49 -10.93 -2.66
CA ASP A 130 2.82 -11.89 -1.77
C ASP A 130 3.19 -13.31 -2.20
N VAL A 131 3.63 -14.14 -1.25
CA VAL A 131 4.07 -15.51 -1.52
C VAL A 131 3.00 -16.39 -2.17
N ARG A 132 1.73 -16.04 -2.00
CA ARG A 132 0.59 -16.71 -2.63
C ARG A 132 0.55 -16.48 -4.15
N TYR A 133 1.16 -15.39 -4.65
CA TYR A 133 1.44 -15.20 -6.07
C TYR A 133 2.72 -16.00 -6.47
N THR A 134 2.75 -17.28 -6.19
CA THR A 134 3.91 -18.15 -6.44
C THR A 134 4.47 -18.04 -7.86
N PRO A 135 3.67 -17.92 -8.94
CA PRO A 135 4.19 -17.68 -10.27
C PRO A 135 5.03 -16.39 -10.40
N ALA A 136 4.67 -15.33 -9.67
CA ALA A 136 5.44 -14.08 -9.66
C ALA A 136 6.77 -14.23 -8.90
N VAL A 137 6.76 -14.97 -7.76
CA VAL A 137 7.98 -15.36 -7.04
C VAL A 137 8.93 -16.13 -7.95
N CYS A 138 8.43 -17.15 -8.65
CA CYS A 138 9.23 -17.93 -9.60
C CYS A 138 9.78 -17.07 -10.75
N ALA A 139 8.98 -16.14 -11.26
CA ALA A 139 9.40 -15.24 -12.33
C ALA A 139 10.52 -14.29 -11.86
N ALA A 140 10.40 -13.70 -10.66
CA ALA A 140 11.43 -12.86 -10.08
C ALA A 140 12.78 -13.58 -9.98
N LEU A 141 12.78 -14.79 -9.41
CA LEU A 141 14.00 -15.63 -9.30
C LEU A 141 14.58 -15.98 -10.67
N ALA A 142 13.74 -16.42 -11.62
CA ALA A 142 14.18 -16.81 -12.98
C ALA A 142 14.72 -15.62 -13.79
N LEU A 143 14.37 -14.39 -13.43
CA LEU A 143 14.87 -13.16 -14.05
C LEU A 143 16.09 -12.57 -13.33
N GLY A 144 16.61 -13.25 -12.32
CA GLY A 144 17.82 -12.86 -11.61
C GLY A 144 17.61 -11.82 -10.51
N TYR A 145 16.38 -11.58 -10.10
CA TYR A 145 16.10 -10.81 -8.89
C TYR A 145 16.48 -11.62 -7.65
N ARG A 146 17.12 -10.98 -6.69
CA ARG A 146 17.51 -11.58 -5.42
C ARG A 146 16.57 -11.12 -4.31
N GLN A 147 16.11 -12.05 -3.49
CA GLN A 147 15.33 -11.69 -2.30
C GLN A 147 16.21 -10.89 -1.34
N ASP A 148 15.69 -9.73 -0.91
CA ASP A 148 16.35 -8.80 -0.02
C ASP A 148 15.78 -8.89 1.39
N ARG A 149 14.46 -8.77 1.49
CA ARG A 149 13.75 -8.73 2.77
C ARG A 149 12.43 -9.49 2.69
N THR A 150 11.85 -9.71 3.87
CA THR A 150 10.50 -10.22 4.04
C THR A 150 9.69 -9.19 4.81
N ALA A 151 8.44 -8.99 4.39
CA ALA A 151 7.46 -8.18 5.10
C ALA A 151 6.17 -8.98 5.28
N TRP A 152 5.32 -8.54 6.17
CA TRP A 152 4.02 -9.15 6.41
C TRP A 152 2.95 -8.12 6.68
N ASN A 153 1.73 -8.49 6.33
CA ASN A 153 0.54 -7.81 6.78
C ASN A 153 -0.21 -8.70 7.78
N MET A 154 -0.82 -8.05 8.74
CA MET A 154 -1.77 -8.71 9.64
C MET A 154 -3.19 -8.36 9.21
N THR A 155 -4.13 -9.24 9.54
CA THR A 155 -5.56 -9.00 9.31
C THR A 155 -6.29 -8.97 10.64
N ALA A 156 -7.07 -7.91 10.85
CA ALA A 156 -8.04 -7.80 11.92
C ALA A 156 -9.41 -8.22 11.39
N ASP A 157 -10.09 -9.08 12.12
CA ASP A 157 -11.44 -9.55 11.79
C ASP A 157 -12.48 -8.53 12.28
N LEU A 158 -13.28 -8.01 11.36
CA LEU A 158 -14.35 -7.06 11.63
C LEU A 158 -15.75 -7.66 11.42
N SER A 159 -15.86 -8.95 11.08
CA SER A 159 -17.09 -9.58 10.64
C SER A 159 -18.12 -9.78 11.76
N TYR A 160 -17.70 -9.72 13.03
CA TYR A 160 -18.58 -9.92 14.19
C TYR A 160 -18.31 -8.93 15.32
N ASP A 161 -19.36 -8.51 16.02
CA ASP A 161 -19.30 -7.39 16.99
C ASP A 161 -18.43 -7.66 18.24
N ALA A 162 -18.28 -8.94 18.63
CA ALA A 162 -17.43 -9.33 19.75
C ALA A 162 -15.93 -9.40 19.42
N SER A 163 -15.54 -9.06 18.19
CA SER A 163 -14.14 -8.99 17.80
C SER A 163 -13.34 -8.04 18.70
N LEU A 164 -12.11 -8.43 19.04
CA LEU A 164 -11.18 -7.54 19.75
C LEU A 164 -10.92 -6.23 19.00
N ALA A 165 -10.95 -6.28 17.67
CA ALA A 165 -10.81 -5.13 16.80
C ALA A 165 -11.91 -4.07 17.01
N LEU A 166 -13.11 -4.50 17.38
CA LEU A 166 -14.31 -3.67 17.56
C LEU A 166 -14.65 -3.37 19.03
N ARG A 167 -13.81 -3.82 19.98
CA ARG A 167 -14.01 -3.56 21.41
C ARG A 167 -14.18 -2.08 21.70
N SER A 168 -15.12 -1.71 22.59
CA SER A 168 -15.36 -0.32 23.00
C SER A 168 -14.09 0.37 23.50
N THR A 169 -13.89 1.60 23.07
CA THR A 169 -12.78 2.46 23.48
C THR A 169 -13.17 3.46 24.59
N GLU A 170 -14.46 3.56 24.92
CA GLU A 170 -15.00 4.57 25.84
C GLU A 170 -14.28 4.65 27.20
N ALA A 171 -14.05 3.49 27.84
CA ALA A 171 -13.36 3.45 29.12
C ALA A 171 -11.88 3.90 29.01
N ALA A 172 -11.24 3.59 27.89
CA ALA A 172 -9.87 4.06 27.63
C ALA A 172 -9.86 5.57 27.32
N GLU A 173 -10.82 6.04 26.54
CA GLU A 173 -10.97 7.46 26.21
C GLU A 173 -11.27 8.32 27.45
N ARG A 174 -12.12 7.84 28.37
CA ARG A 174 -12.32 8.54 29.67
C ARG A 174 -11.02 8.68 30.44
N ARG A 175 -10.22 7.61 30.56
CA ARG A 175 -8.90 7.69 31.24
C ARG A 175 -7.92 8.62 30.55
N LEU A 176 -7.99 8.74 29.22
CA LEU A 176 -7.19 9.69 28.45
C LEU A 176 -7.68 11.12 28.74
N ALA A 177 -9.00 11.36 28.76
CA ALA A 177 -9.59 12.65 29.04
C ALA A 177 -9.25 13.16 30.47
N GLU A 178 -9.22 12.26 31.48
CA GLU A 178 -8.74 12.59 32.83
C GLU A 178 -7.28 13.09 32.85
N ARG A 179 -6.52 12.78 31.81
CA ARG A 179 -5.13 13.23 31.60
C ARG A 179 -5.03 14.40 30.60
N GLY A 180 -6.15 15.02 30.25
CA GLY A 180 -6.22 16.13 29.30
C GLY A 180 -6.00 15.71 27.83
N ILE A 181 -6.08 14.41 27.51
CA ILE A 181 -5.85 13.91 26.15
C ILE A 181 -7.19 13.69 25.45
N THR A 182 -7.38 14.36 24.33
CA THR A 182 -8.54 14.20 23.44
C THR A 182 -8.18 13.33 22.25
N VAL A 183 -9.07 12.40 21.89
CA VAL A 183 -8.96 11.60 20.66
C VAL A 183 -10.14 11.93 19.76
N ARG A 184 -9.85 12.40 18.56
CA ARG A 184 -10.88 12.79 17.58
C ARG A 184 -10.52 12.39 16.16
N ARG A 185 -11.51 12.46 15.25
CA ARG A 185 -11.25 12.32 13.81
C ARG A 185 -10.51 13.57 13.31
N ALA A 186 -9.55 13.38 12.43
CA ALA A 186 -8.85 14.46 11.77
C ALA A 186 -9.72 15.10 10.67
N GLU A 187 -9.62 16.40 10.56
CA GLU A 187 -10.25 17.21 9.52
C GLU A 187 -9.21 17.76 8.54
N PRO A 188 -9.60 18.22 7.34
CA PRO A 188 -8.65 18.80 6.39
C PRO A 188 -7.78 19.93 6.97
N ALA A 189 -8.30 20.69 7.92
CA ALA A 189 -7.55 21.74 8.60
C ALA A 189 -6.38 21.22 9.46
N ASP A 190 -6.43 19.94 9.88
CA ASP A 190 -5.36 19.32 10.67
C ASP A 190 -4.16 18.87 9.82
N LEU A 191 -4.32 18.78 8.49
CA LEU A 191 -3.30 18.21 7.60
C LEU A 191 -1.91 18.84 7.76
N PRO A 192 -1.76 20.18 7.83
CA PRO A 192 -0.42 20.77 8.00
C PRO A 192 0.28 20.30 9.28
N ALA A 193 -0.44 20.26 10.41
CA ALA A 193 0.11 19.82 11.68
C ALA A 193 0.38 18.31 11.69
N LEU A 194 -0.54 17.50 11.18
CA LEU A 194 -0.40 16.04 11.09
C LEU A 194 0.78 15.60 10.22
N THR A 195 0.92 16.20 9.03
CA THR A 195 2.02 15.86 8.12
C THR A 195 3.37 16.30 8.69
N ALA A 196 3.43 17.49 9.32
CA ALA A 196 4.62 17.95 10.02
C ALA A 196 4.99 17.01 11.18
N PHE A 197 4.01 16.62 12.00
CA PHE A 197 4.20 15.68 13.12
C PHE A 197 4.68 14.29 12.63
N ALA A 198 4.04 13.74 11.60
CA ALA A 198 4.42 12.45 11.03
C ALA A 198 5.87 12.47 10.53
N ARG A 199 6.24 13.51 9.78
CA ARG A 199 7.60 13.69 9.25
C ARG A 199 8.65 13.86 10.34
N ALA A 200 8.38 14.72 11.31
CA ALA A 200 9.33 15.04 12.38
C ALA A 200 9.55 13.89 13.35
N THR A 201 8.49 13.12 13.66
CA THR A 201 8.52 12.10 14.71
C THR A 201 8.93 10.73 14.18
N PHE A 202 8.46 10.36 12.97
CA PHE A 202 8.65 9.01 12.42
C PHE A 202 9.51 8.98 11.16
N GLY A 203 9.67 10.13 10.48
CA GLY A 203 10.43 10.21 9.24
C GLY A 203 9.79 9.46 8.08
N GLY A 204 10.60 9.11 7.08
CA GLY A 204 10.14 8.36 5.91
C GLY A 204 9.12 9.11 5.07
N THR A 205 8.07 8.41 4.65
CA THR A 205 7.01 8.90 3.75
C THR A 205 5.63 8.92 4.39
N TRP A 206 5.54 8.77 5.71
CA TRP A 206 4.28 8.71 6.44
C TRP A 206 3.45 9.99 6.32
N ASP A 207 4.09 11.13 6.16
CA ASP A 207 3.42 12.40 5.88
C ASP A 207 2.58 12.35 4.58
N GLY A 208 3.10 11.75 3.52
CA GLY A 208 2.38 11.54 2.26
C GLY A 208 1.22 10.54 2.40
N GLU A 209 1.41 9.47 3.16
CA GLU A 209 0.34 8.50 3.44
C GLU A 209 -0.79 9.13 4.28
N VAL A 210 -0.45 9.93 5.29
CA VAL A 210 -1.42 10.69 6.10
C VAL A 210 -2.17 11.70 5.22
N ALA A 211 -1.46 12.45 4.38
CA ALA A 211 -2.08 13.37 3.43
C ALA A 211 -3.06 12.66 2.50
N GLY A 212 -2.74 11.44 2.08
CA GLY A 212 -3.60 10.59 1.25
C GLY A 212 -4.82 9.98 1.96
N SER A 213 -4.98 10.16 3.28
CA SER A 213 -6.08 9.57 4.06
C SER A 213 -7.15 10.57 4.49
N VAL A 214 -6.78 11.82 4.79
CA VAL A 214 -7.72 12.82 5.31
C VAL A 214 -8.53 13.46 4.19
N GLY A 215 -9.86 13.57 4.38
CA GLY A 215 -10.76 14.24 3.44
C GLY A 215 -11.12 13.41 2.18
N ARG A 216 -10.70 12.14 2.11
CA ARG A 216 -10.98 11.25 0.98
C ARG A 216 -12.03 10.20 1.33
N THR A 217 -12.91 9.90 0.37
CA THR A 217 -13.91 8.82 0.50
C THR A 217 -13.24 7.47 0.72
N GLY A 218 -13.74 6.68 1.66
CA GLY A 218 -13.20 5.36 2.00
C GLY A 218 -11.88 5.41 2.78
N ALA A 219 -11.44 6.60 3.21
CA ALA A 219 -10.23 6.81 3.99
C ALA A 219 -10.48 7.72 5.20
N GLY A 220 -9.55 7.75 6.13
CA GLY A 220 -9.63 8.66 7.28
C GLY A 220 -8.41 8.57 8.18
N CYS A 221 -8.39 9.49 9.13
CA CYS A 221 -7.36 9.54 10.16
C CYS A 221 -8.00 9.92 11.49
N HIS A 222 -7.53 9.34 12.57
CA HIS A 222 -7.80 9.79 13.93
C HIS A 222 -6.51 10.31 14.56
N LEU A 223 -6.61 11.34 15.40
CA LEU A 223 -5.50 11.94 16.12
C LEU A 223 -5.76 11.98 17.62
N ALA A 224 -4.69 12.01 18.39
CA ALA A 224 -4.70 12.25 19.81
C ALA A 224 -3.89 13.52 20.10
N GLU A 225 -4.44 14.43 20.90
CA GLU A 225 -3.82 15.69 21.23
C GLU A 225 -4.02 16.06 22.70
N ARG A 226 -3.12 16.91 23.23
CA ARG A 226 -3.24 17.54 24.55
C ARG A 226 -2.74 18.96 24.43
N ASP A 227 -3.56 19.93 24.87
CA ASP A 227 -3.23 21.36 24.83
C ASP A 227 -2.78 21.87 23.45
N GLY A 228 -3.35 21.27 22.37
CA GLY A 228 -3.01 21.60 20.99
C GLY A 228 -1.75 20.88 20.44
N GLU A 229 -1.05 20.09 21.27
CA GLU A 229 0.09 19.29 20.86
C GLU A 229 -0.34 17.88 20.42
N LEU A 230 0.08 17.45 19.22
CA LEU A 230 -0.18 16.11 18.71
C LEU A 230 0.64 15.08 19.46
N LEU A 231 -0.02 14.04 19.96
CA LEU A 231 0.59 12.91 20.67
C LEU A 231 0.60 11.62 19.85
N GLY A 232 -0.22 11.53 18.81
CA GLY A 232 -0.28 10.37 17.95
C GLY A 232 -1.38 10.46 16.91
N PHE A 233 -1.31 9.58 15.92
CA PHE A 233 -2.32 9.45 14.88
C PHE A 233 -2.44 8.00 14.43
N ALA A 234 -3.55 7.68 13.76
CA ALA A 234 -3.72 6.47 12.97
C ALA A 234 -4.56 6.77 11.73
N ALA A 235 -4.09 6.31 10.59
CA ALA A 235 -4.75 6.47 9.30
C ALA A 235 -5.29 5.12 8.79
N TYR A 236 -6.24 5.17 7.88
CA TYR A 236 -6.71 4.03 7.10
C TYR A 236 -7.11 4.48 5.69
N GLY A 237 -7.12 3.57 4.75
CA GLY A 237 -7.52 3.83 3.39
C GLY A 237 -6.55 4.72 2.59
N SER A 238 -5.36 5.04 3.10
CA SER A 238 -4.36 5.84 2.39
C SER A 238 -3.96 5.21 1.06
N SER A 239 -3.79 3.91 1.05
CA SER A 239 -3.48 3.09 -0.12
C SER A 239 -4.76 2.46 -0.69
N ARG A 240 -5.38 1.55 0.05
CA ARG A 240 -6.55 0.76 -0.32
C ARG A 240 -7.63 0.89 0.76
N PRO A 241 -8.94 0.80 0.46
CA PRO A 241 -9.99 0.91 1.46
C PRO A 241 -9.84 -0.05 2.64
N SER A 242 -9.44 -1.31 2.38
CA SER A 242 -9.21 -2.32 3.42
C SER A 242 -7.93 -2.12 4.23
N TRP A 243 -7.08 -1.18 3.86
CA TRP A 243 -5.76 -1.00 4.42
C TRP A 243 -5.76 -0.07 5.65
N PHE A 244 -5.22 -0.54 6.78
CA PHE A 244 -4.95 0.24 7.97
C PHE A 244 -3.46 0.61 8.03
N GLY A 245 -3.17 1.84 8.32
CA GLY A 245 -1.85 2.45 8.47
C GLY A 245 -1.68 3.69 7.59
N PRO A 246 -0.64 4.49 7.87
CA PRO A 246 0.29 4.37 8.99
C PRO A 246 -0.34 4.78 10.34
N MET A 247 0.32 4.35 11.44
CA MET A 247 -0.01 4.84 12.78
C MET A 247 1.25 5.04 13.63
N GLY A 248 1.21 6.02 14.51
CA GLY A 248 2.29 6.28 15.44
C GLY A 248 1.84 7.05 16.67
N THR A 249 2.54 6.83 17.77
CA THR A 249 2.41 7.59 19.03
C THR A 249 3.78 8.21 19.34
N ALA A 250 3.81 9.48 19.71
CA ALA A 250 5.05 10.15 20.10
C ALA A 250 5.75 9.36 21.23
N PRO A 251 7.09 9.23 21.23
CA PRO A 251 7.81 8.48 22.25
C PRO A 251 7.45 8.86 23.67
N ALA A 252 7.26 10.15 23.96
CA ALA A 252 6.86 10.66 25.27
C ALA A 252 5.42 10.25 25.69
N ALA A 253 4.59 9.79 24.76
CA ALA A 253 3.22 9.38 24.99
C ALA A 253 3.00 7.86 24.85
N GLU A 254 4.06 7.08 24.58
CA GLU A 254 3.99 5.63 24.55
C GLU A 254 3.53 5.05 25.90
N GLY A 255 2.89 3.88 25.86
CA GLY A 255 2.34 3.23 27.05
C GLY A 255 1.09 3.92 27.64
N SER A 256 0.65 5.06 27.11
CA SER A 256 -0.53 5.80 27.58
C SER A 256 -1.88 5.15 27.23
N GLY A 257 -1.89 4.21 26.26
CA GLY A 257 -3.10 3.60 25.71
C GLY A 257 -3.67 4.30 24.48
N ILE A 258 -3.08 5.41 24.04
CA ILE A 258 -3.48 6.17 22.83
C ILE A 258 -3.53 5.25 21.60
N GLY A 259 -2.47 4.50 21.34
CA GLY A 259 -2.39 3.65 20.14
C GLY A 259 -3.54 2.65 20.02
N GLY A 260 -3.95 2.02 21.13
CA GLY A 260 -5.07 1.07 21.13
C GLY A 260 -6.43 1.74 20.85
N VAL A 261 -6.62 2.99 21.26
CA VAL A 261 -7.83 3.78 20.97
C VAL A 261 -7.84 4.17 19.50
N LEU A 262 -6.75 4.75 18.99
CA LEU A 262 -6.61 5.17 17.61
C LEU A 262 -6.83 4.02 16.62
N LEU A 263 -6.18 2.88 16.86
CA LEU A 263 -6.36 1.66 16.07
C LEU A 263 -7.84 1.27 15.97
N ARG A 264 -8.51 1.07 17.11
CA ARG A 264 -9.90 0.61 17.14
C ARG A 264 -10.90 1.62 16.55
N ARG A 265 -10.64 2.93 16.66
CA ARG A 265 -11.46 3.94 15.99
C ARG A 265 -11.39 3.79 14.47
N CYS A 266 -10.19 3.63 13.91
CA CYS A 266 -10.02 3.36 12.47
C CYS A 266 -10.71 2.06 12.03
N LEU A 267 -10.53 0.98 12.79
CA LEU A 267 -11.15 -0.31 12.48
C LEU A 267 -12.68 -0.27 12.53
N ARG A 268 -13.25 0.52 13.42
CA ARG A 268 -14.71 0.77 13.47
C ARG A 268 -15.19 1.58 12.28
N ASP A 269 -14.44 2.59 11.85
CA ASP A 269 -14.76 3.35 10.65
C ASP A 269 -14.77 2.44 9.43
N GLN A 270 -13.78 1.55 9.30
CA GLN A 270 -13.72 0.56 8.22
C GLN A 270 -14.89 -0.43 8.29
N ARG A 271 -15.28 -0.91 9.50
CA ARG A 271 -16.49 -1.73 9.69
C ARG A 271 -17.76 -0.97 9.28
N ALA A 272 -17.89 0.30 9.68
CA ALA A 272 -19.03 1.14 9.31
C ALA A 272 -19.11 1.40 7.80
N ALA A 273 -17.98 1.36 7.10
CA ALA A 273 -17.89 1.41 5.65
C ALA A 273 -18.22 0.06 4.97
N GLY A 274 -18.58 -0.97 5.73
CA GLY A 274 -19.00 -2.28 5.22
C GLY A 274 -17.87 -3.30 5.07
N LEU A 275 -16.68 -3.04 5.59
CA LEU A 275 -15.58 -4.00 5.52
C LEU A 275 -15.69 -5.03 6.65
N ASP A 276 -15.55 -6.31 6.31
CA ASP A 276 -15.51 -7.42 7.26
C ASP A 276 -14.09 -7.75 7.74
N ARG A 277 -13.08 -7.16 7.12
CA ARG A 277 -11.66 -7.37 7.43
C ARG A 277 -10.87 -6.09 7.17
N ALA A 278 -9.87 -5.83 8.01
CA ALA A 278 -8.91 -4.76 7.79
C ALA A 278 -7.49 -5.34 7.69
N GLN A 279 -6.75 -4.95 6.66
CA GLN A 279 -5.34 -5.28 6.51
C GLN A 279 -4.47 -4.22 7.17
N ILE A 280 -3.69 -4.62 8.16
CA ILE A 280 -2.66 -3.78 8.77
C ILE A 280 -1.40 -3.97 7.93
N GLY A 281 -1.03 -2.94 7.18
CA GLY A 281 0.01 -3.02 6.17
C GLY A 281 1.42 -2.86 6.73
N TRP A 282 2.36 -3.61 6.18
CA TRP A 282 3.81 -3.51 6.45
C TRP A 282 4.14 -3.43 7.95
N VAL A 283 3.69 -4.45 8.68
CA VAL A 283 3.67 -4.44 10.14
C VAL A 283 5.06 -4.52 10.74
N GLY A 284 5.35 -3.62 11.70
CA GLY A 284 6.49 -3.70 12.61
C GLY A 284 6.12 -4.40 13.92
N PRO A 285 5.28 -3.80 14.79
CA PRO A 285 5.00 -4.30 16.15
C PRO A 285 3.89 -5.36 16.17
N VAL A 286 4.17 -6.58 15.69
CA VAL A 286 3.23 -7.72 15.67
C VAL A 286 2.51 -7.94 17.03
N PRO A 287 3.22 -7.94 18.20
CA PRO A 287 2.54 -8.15 19.47
C PRO A 287 1.49 -7.09 19.80
N PHE A 288 1.71 -5.84 19.41
CA PHE A 288 0.77 -4.76 19.63
C PHE A 288 -0.55 -4.99 18.90
N TYR A 289 -0.50 -5.30 17.60
CA TYR A 289 -1.70 -5.51 16.80
C TYR A 289 -2.42 -6.81 17.17
N SER A 290 -1.67 -7.87 17.49
CA SER A 290 -2.25 -9.12 17.97
C SER A 290 -3.00 -8.91 19.29
N GLY A 291 -2.38 -8.24 20.28
CA GLY A 291 -2.99 -7.98 21.58
C GLY A 291 -4.12 -6.95 21.55
N SER A 292 -4.00 -5.92 20.70
CA SER A 292 -4.97 -4.80 20.66
C SER A 292 -6.19 -5.08 19.78
N ALA A 293 -6.05 -5.85 18.70
CA ALA A 293 -7.11 -6.08 17.72
C ALA A 293 -7.33 -7.57 17.38
N GLY A 294 -6.62 -8.50 18.02
CA GLY A 294 -6.69 -9.92 17.65
C GLY A 294 -6.16 -10.20 16.24
N ALA A 295 -5.40 -9.28 15.68
CA ALA A 295 -4.91 -9.40 14.32
C ALA A 295 -3.92 -10.57 14.19
N ARG A 296 -3.91 -11.21 13.02
CA ARG A 296 -3.06 -12.36 12.69
C ARG A 296 -2.26 -12.07 11.43
N ILE A 297 -1.04 -12.59 11.34
CA ILE A 297 -0.27 -12.58 10.10
C ILE A 297 -0.98 -13.49 9.10
N GLU A 298 -1.45 -12.94 7.99
CA GLU A 298 -2.12 -13.71 6.94
C GLU A 298 -1.48 -13.50 5.56
N ARG A 299 -0.72 -12.43 5.39
CA ARG A 299 0.01 -12.18 4.14
C ARG A 299 1.50 -12.02 4.43
N VAL A 300 2.32 -12.72 3.66
CA VAL A 300 3.78 -12.65 3.70
C VAL A 300 4.27 -12.21 2.33
N PHE A 301 5.19 -11.27 2.32
CA PHE A 301 5.72 -10.69 1.09
C PHE A 301 7.22 -10.85 1.03
N PHE A 302 7.73 -11.27 -0.13
CA PHE A 302 9.14 -11.21 -0.45
C PHE A 302 9.43 -9.94 -1.23
N LEU A 303 10.43 -9.18 -0.79
CA LEU A 303 10.93 -8.01 -1.47
C LEU A 303 12.17 -8.45 -2.24
N TYR A 304 12.24 -8.06 -3.51
CA TYR A 304 13.34 -8.44 -4.39
C TYR A 304 14.05 -7.20 -4.92
N ARG A 305 15.33 -7.38 -5.25
CA ARG A 305 16.15 -6.36 -5.90
C ARG A 305 16.97 -6.93 -7.04
N ARG A 306 17.29 -6.08 -8.01
CA ARG A 306 18.18 -6.37 -9.11
C ARG A 306 18.96 -5.12 -9.49
N THR A 307 20.29 -5.22 -9.54
CA THR A 307 21.14 -4.19 -10.14
C THR A 307 21.05 -4.29 -11.66
N LEU A 308 20.81 -3.18 -12.32
CA LEU A 308 20.80 -3.11 -13.77
C LEU A 308 22.25 -3.08 -14.30
N PRO A 309 22.54 -3.67 -15.50
CA PRO A 309 23.83 -3.48 -16.16
C PRO A 309 24.09 -1.98 -16.38
N ALA A 310 25.34 -1.56 -16.26
CA ALA A 310 25.75 -0.22 -16.69
C ALA A 310 25.44 -0.05 -18.18
N ALA A 311 24.85 1.10 -18.56
CA ALA A 311 24.51 1.40 -19.94
C ALA A 311 25.76 1.57 -20.81
#